data_b31649abd3e69ee430a61b28a4fae4e0
#
_entry.id   b31649abd3e69ee430a61b28a4fae4e0
#
_cell.length_a   1.000
_cell.length_b   1.000
_cell.length_c   1.000
_cell.angle_alpha   90.00
_cell.angle_beta   90.00
_cell.angle_gamma   90.00
#
_symmetry.space_group_name_H-M   'P 1'
#
loop_
_entity.id
_entity.type
_entity.pdbx_description
1 polymer ?
#
loop_
_entity_poly.entity_id
_entity_poly.type
_entity_poly.pdbx_seq_one_letter_code
_entity_poly.pdbx_strand_id
1 'polypeptide(L)'
;MLDNQDKKFEISKAQPANIKPQDTIDLLELFYVLKKKILLILMAALIGGCVAGAYTQFFMTPVYSSMSSILVLSKETTLTSLADLQLGASLTSDYTVLIKSTPVLEQVIENLNLDTTVEELKNQISINNPTDTRILEITVQDTDATMAKKVVDEIANVSSDYIGDKMEVVPPKVIEVGKIATVRTSPSVKKNIMLGFLLGFVACAGIIVVYAVMDDTIKTEEDIEKYLGVSVLAKVPNRKDYINTKKNKGRGHR
;
A
#
# COMPACT_ATOMS: atom_id res chain seq x y z
N MET A 1 63.50 31.76 -63.33
CA MET A 1 63.66 31.38 -61.89
C MET A 1 62.33 30.95 -61.43
N LEU A 2 62.08 29.65 -61.43
CA LEU A 2 60.79 29.01 -61.06
C LEU A 2 60.98 28.42 -59.72
N ASP A 3 60.24 28.91 -58.76
CA ASP A 3 60.19 28.31 -57.41
C ASP A 3 58.99 27.37 -57.30
N ASN A 4 59.34 26.12 -57.06
CA ASN A 4 58.47 25.02 -57.07
C ASN A 4 58.02 24.77 -55.64
N GLN A 5 56.80 25.13 -55.30
CA GLN A 5 56.18 24.84 -53.98
C GLN A 5 55.44 23.51 -54.02
N ASP A 6 56.11 22.48 -53.55
CA ASP A 6 55.52 21.18 -53.25
C ASP A 6 54.61 21.33 -52.04
N LYS A 7 53.29 21.39 -52.26
CA LYS A 7 52.27 21.22 -51.23
C LYS A 7 52.16 19.76 -50.86
N LYS A 8 52.89 19.39 -49.83
CA LYS A 8 52.78 18.13 -49.14
C LYS A 8 51.40 18.02 -48.49
N PHE A 9 50.53 17.19 -49.08
CA PHE A 9 49.26 16.83 -48.45
C PHE A 9 49.57 15.95 -47.21
N GLU A 10 49.50 16.50 -46.04
CA GLU A 10 49.44 15.76 -44.80
C GLU A 10 48.06 15.16 -44.67
N ILE A 11 48.00 13.85 -44.94
CA ILE A 11 46.83 13.03 -44.54
C ILE A 11 46.86 12.94 -43.05
N SER A 12 46.09 13.81 -42.40
CA SER A 12 45.78 13.69 -40.97
C SER A 12 45.16 12.32 -40.73
N LYS A 13 45.93 11.42 -40.14
CA LYS A 13 45.41 10.16 -39.58
C LYS A 13 44.42 10.53 -38.48
N ALA A 14 43.12 10.54 -38.81
CA ALA A 14 42.09 10.51 -37.82
C ALA A 14 42.31 9.24 -36.96
N GLN A 15 42.73 9.47 -35.70
CA GLN A 15 42.75 8.43 -34.73
C GLN A 15 41.30 7.91 -34.57
N PRO A 16 41.07 6.60 -34.59
CA PRO A 16 39.76 6.08 -34.22
C PRO A 16 39.51 6.47 -32.76
N ALA A 17 38.51 7.31 -32.55
CA ALA A 17 38.02 7.60 -31.23
C ALA A 17 37.70 6.25 -30.57
N ASN A 18 38.44 5.91 -29.56
CA ASN A 18 38.19 4.75 -28.70
C ASN A 18 36.95 5.07 -27.86
N ILE A 19 35.79 5.02 -28.52
CA ILE A 19 34.50 5.10 -27.85
C ILE A 19 34.30 3.72 -27.25
N LYS A 20 34.73 3.58 -25.98
CA LYS A 20 34.23 2.46 -25.17
C LYS A 20 32.70 2.56 -25.22
N PRO A 21 31.99 1.51 -25.62
CA PRO A 21 30.55 1.50 -25.51
C PRO A 21 30.25 1.66 -24.02
N GLN A 22 29.75 2.83 -23.64
CA GLN A 22 29.12 2.98 -22.34
C GLN A 22 27.87 2.13 -22.43
N ASP A 23 27.76 1.13 -21.58
CA ASP A 23 26.54 0.37 -21.33
C ASP A 23 25.49 1.30 -20.73
N THR A 24 25.03 2.23 -21.53
CA THR A 24 23.88 3.07 -21.17
C THR A 24 22.64 2.26 -21.45
N ILE A 25 22.03 1.78 -20.39
CA ILE A 25 20.71 1.13 -20.48
C ILE A 25 19.77 2.15 -21.12
N ASP A 26 19.31 1.89 -22.34
CA ASP A 26 18.36 2.76 -23.01
C ASP A 26 16.97 2.58 -22.37
N LEU A 27 16.59 3.56 -21.57
CA LEU A 27 15.29 3.57 -20.90
C LEU A 27 14.11 3.55 -21.87
N LEU A 28 14.30 4.04 -23.09
CA LEU A 28 13.27 4.02 -24.13
C LEU A 28 13.08 2.60 -24.68
N GLU A 29 14.16 1.87 -24.90
CA GLU A 29 14.12 0.49 -25.33
C GLU A 29 13.44 -0.39 -24.26
N LEU A 30 13.81 -0.19 -23.01
CA LEU A 30 13.19 -0.86 -21.85
C LEU A 30 11.68 -0.61 -21.79
N PHE A 31 11.27 0.65 -21.97
CA PHE A 31 9.86 1.01 -22.02
C PHE A 31 9.12 0.34 -23.18
N TYR A 32 9.75 0.23 -24.35
CA TYR A 32 9.16 -0.44 -25.50
C TYR A 32 8.98 -1.95 -25.28
N VAL A 33 9.97 -2.60 -24.65
CA VAL A 33 9.88 -4.02 -24.28
C VAL A 33 8.75 -4.24 -23.27
N LEU A 34 8.63 -3.37 -22.26
CA LEU A 34 7.57 -3.43 -21.27
C LEU A 34 6.19 -3.26 -21.91
N LYS A 35 6.05 -2.28 -22.82
CA LYS A 35 4.80 -2.04 -23.58
C LYS A 35 4.41 -3.23 -24.44
N LYS A 36 5.38 -3.89 -25.10
CA LYS A 36 5.14 -5.07 -25.93
C LYS A 36 4.64 -6.26 -25.12
N LYS A 37 5.08 -6.39 -23.87
CA LYS A 37 4.70 -7.48 -22.95
C LYS A 37 3.65 -7.10 -21.91
N ILE A 38 2.98 -5.94 -22.07
CA ILE A 38 2.03 -5.41 -21.10
C ILE A 38 0.88 -6.38 -20.79
N LEU A 39 0.43 -7.16 -21.78
CA LEU A 39 -0.60 -8.17 -21.59
C LEU A 39 -0.15 -9.27 -20.62
N LEU A 40 1.10 -9.69 -20.72
CA LEU A 40 1.69 -10.70 -19.83
C LEU A 40 1.82 -10.15 -18.40
N ILE A 41 2.26 -8.90 -18.26
CA ILE A 41 2.35 -8.21 -16.97
C ILE A 41 0.96 -8.11 -16.32
N LEU A 42 -0.06 -7.73 -17.11
CA LEU A 42 -1.43 -7.61 -16.61
C LEU A 42 -2.00 -8.97 -16.17
N MET A 43 -1.72 -10.03 -16.91
CA MET A 43 -2.12 -11.39 -16.54
C MET A 43 -1.44 -11.85 -15.26
N ALA A 44 -0.14 -11.59 -15.10
CA ALA A 44 0.59 -11.91 -13.86
C ALA A 44 0.06 -11.12 -12.66
N ALA A 45 -0.26 -9.83 -12.85
CA ALA A 45 -0.86 -8.98 -11.83
C ALA A 45 -2.25 -9.50 -11.41
N LEU A 46 -3.09 -9.91 -12.36
CA LEU A 46 -4.40 -10.52 -12.08
C LEU A 46 -4.25 -11.82 -11.28
N ILE A 47 -3.32 -12.69 -11.68
CA ILE A 47 -3.05 -13.93 -10.95
C ILE A 47 -2.58 -13.61 -9.53
N GLY A 48 -1.66 -12.66 -9.34
CA GLY A 48 -1.21 -12.20 -8.02
C GLY A 48 -2.35 -11.68 -7.15
N GLY A 49 -3.25 -10.89 -7.72
CA GLY A 49 -4.46 -10.41 -7.04
C GLY A 49 -5.43 -11.53 -6.65
N CYS A 50 -5.68 -12.48 -7.55
CA CYS A 50 -6.54 -13.64 -7.29
C CYS A 50 -5.96 -14.54 -6.18
N VAL A 51 -4.67 -14.82 -6.21
CA VAL A 51 -3.99 -15.63 -5.19
C VAL A 51 -4.05 -14.93 -3.82
N ALA A 52 -3.76 -13.63 -3.77
CA ALA A 52 -3.85 -12.85 -2.52
C ALA A 52 -5.28 -12.78 -1.99
N GLY A 53 -6.28 -12.64 -2.86
CA GLY A 53 -7.70 -12.65 -2.48
C GLY A 53 -8.14 -14.01 -1.94
N ALA A 54 -7.77 -15.11 -2.61
CA ALA A 54 -8.05 -16.46 -2.16
C ALA A 54 -7.38 -16.76 -0.81
N TYR A 55 -6.11 -16.40 -0.67
CA TYR A 55 -5.39 -16.55 0.60
C TYR A 55 -6.08 -15.79 1.74
N THR A 56 -6.47 -14.54 1.50
CA THR A 56 -7.17 -13.72 2.51
C THR A 56 -8.52 -14.31 2.90
N GLN A 57 -9.24 -14.90 1.94
CA GLN A 57 -10.58 -15.45 2.19
C GLN A 57 -10.55 -16.79 2.94
N PHE A 58 -9.56 -17.65 2.66
CA PHE A 58 -9.53 -19.02 3.17
C PHE A 58 -8.60 -19.22 4.37
N PHE A 59 -7.53 -18.42 4.48
CA PHE A 59 -6.50 -18.62 5.51
C PHE A 59 -6.52 -17.57 6.61
N MET A 60 -7.15 -16.41 6.41
CA MET A 60 -7.20 -15.37 7.43
C MET A 60 -8.52 -15.42 8.21
N THR A 61 -8.43 -15.39 9.54
CA THR A 61 -9.60 -15.33 10.42
C THR A 61 -10.31 -14.00 10.29
N PRO A 62 -11.65 -14.00 10.12
CA PRO A 62 -12.40 -12.75 10.10
C PRO A 62 -12.39 -12.09 11.48
N VAL A 63 -12.24 -10.78 11.51
CA VAL A 63 -12.30 -9.96 12.73
C VAL A 63 -13.45 -8.96 12.59
N TYR A 64 -14.25 -8.87 13.62
CA TYR A 64 -15.38 -7.97 13.73
C TYR A 64 -15.07 -6.86 14.71
N SER A 65 -15.66 -5.69 14.51
CA SER A 65 -15.39 -4.51 15.31
C SER A 65 -16.70 -3.96 15.85
N SER A 66 -16.76 -3.74 17.15
CA SER A 66 -17.88 -3.05 17.80
C SER A 66 -17.36 -1.78 18.46
N MET A 67 -18.16 -0.72 18.45
CA MET A 67 -17.81 0.59 18.98
C MET A 67 -18.87 1.06 19.99
N SER A 68 -18.42 1.56 21.12
CA SER A 68 -19.20 2.26 22.14
C SER A 68 -18.64 3.66 22.33
N SER A 69 -19.48 4.64 22.63
CA SER A 69 -19.06 6.03 22.84
C SER A 69 -19.43 6.51 24.23
N ILE A 70 -18.47 7.13 24.90
CA ILE A 70 -18.68 7.75 26.20
C ILE A 70 -18.45 9.26 26.13
N LEU A 71 -19.29 10.01 26.82
CA LEU A 71 -19.18 11.47 26.95
C LEU A 71 -18.51 11.83 28.28
N VAL A 72 -17.40 12.54 28.18
CA VAL A 72 -16.68 13.10 29.34
C VAL A 72 -17.42 14.33 29.85
N LEU A 73 -17.85 14.27 31.10
CA LEU A 73 -18.55 15.36 31.76
C LEU A 73 -17.59 16.14 32.65
N SER A 74 -17.58 17.47 32.53
CA SER A 74 -16.89 18.34 33.44
C SER A 74 -17.83 18.69 34.62
N LYS A 75 -17.28 18.84 35.84
CA LYS A 75 -18.04 19.13 37.04
C LYS A 75 -18.72 20.53 37.01
N GLU A 76 -18.25 21.39 36.10
CA GLU A 76 -18.78 22.74 35.95
C GLU A 76 -19.69 22.84 34.73
N THR A 77 -21.00 22.98 35.00
CA THR A 77 -22.08 23.02 34.00
C THR A 77 -22.22 24.35 33.26
N THR A 78 -21.38 25.34 33.54
CA THR A 78 -21.41 26.65 32.88
C THR A 78 -20.24 26.80 31.91
N LEU A 79 -20.43 26.29 30.72
CA LEU A 79 -19.49 26.43 29.58
C LEU A 79 -19.48 27.90 29.11
N THR A 80 -18.54 28.69 29.55
CA THR A 80 -18.43 30.09 29.14
C THR A 80 -17.06 30.49 28.62
N SER A 81 -16.05 29.57 28.56
CA SER A 81 -14.75 29.95 28.05
C SER A 81 -14.07 28.89 27.21
N LEU A 82 -13.20 29.36 26.29
CA LEU A 82 -12.30 28.49 25.49
C LEU A 82 -11.36 27.62 26.35
N ALA A 83 -11.12 28.03 27.61
CA ALA A 83 -10.35 27.28 28.60
C ALA A 83 -11.04 25.95 28.97
N ASP A 84 -12.37 25.92 29.05
CA ASP A 84 -13.14 24.71 29.38
C ASP A 84 -13.08 23.67 28.28
N LEU A 85 -12.95 24.10 27.00
CA LEU A 85 -12.76 23.18 25.86
C LEU A 85 -11.37 22.55 25.90
N GLN A 86 -10.33 23.29 26.24
CA GLN A 86 -8.97 22.78 26.38
C GLN A 86 -8.83 21.82 27.57
N LEU A 87 -9.47 22.12 28.69
CA LEU A 87 -9.54 21.21 29.83
C LEU A 87 -10.27 19.92 29.49
N GLY A 88 -11.35 19.99 28.71
CA GLY A 88 -12.08 18.82 28.24
C GLY A 88 -11.22 17.92 27.37
N ALA A 89 -10.40 18.49 26.49
CA ALA A 89 -9.48 17.70 25.61
C ALA A 89 -8.35 17.05 26.45
N SER A 90 -7.83 17.70 27.47
CA SER A 90 -6.85 17.11 28.39
C SER A 90 -7.44 15.95 29.18
N LEU A 91 -8.65 16.10 29.70
CA LEU A 91 -9.36 15.03 30.43
C LEU A 91 -9.62 13.81 29.56
N THR A 92 -9.91 13.98 28.24
CA THR A 92 -10.10 12.84 27.34
C THR A 92 -8.82 12.03 27.15
N SER A 93 -7.65 12.69 27.19
CA SER A 93 -6.35 12.02 27.13
C SER A 93 -6.11 11.17 28.39
N ASP A 94 -6.37 11.71 29.56
CA ASP A 94 -6.22 11.00 30.84
C ASP A 94 -7.18 9.80 30.89
N TYR A 95 -8.42 9.99 30.48
CA TYR A 95 -9.43 8.92 30.46
C TYR A 95 -9.03 7.80 29.47
N THR A 96 -8.41 8.14 28.35
CA THR A 96 -7.88 7.13 27.41
C THR A 96 -6.85 6.21 28.08
N VAL A 97 -6.00 6.75 28.95
CA VAL A 97 -5.03 5.97 29.73
C VAL A 97 -5.74 5.13 30.79
N LEU A 98 -6.73 5.69 31.49
CA LEU A 98 -7.47 4.98 32.54
C LEU A 98 -8.30 3.82 31.98
N ILE A 99 -8.96 4.01 30.85
CA ILE A 99 -9.75 2.95 30.17
C ILE A 99 -8.86 1.74 29.81
N LYS A 100 -7.61 1.99 29.41
CA LYS A 100 -6.64 0.94 29.08
C LYS A 100 -5.80 0.48 30.28
N SER A 101 -6.13 0.91 31.48
CA SER A 101 -5.39 0.53 32.68
C SER A 101 -5.66 -0.94 33.07
N THR A 102 -4.67 -1.56 33.68
CA THR A 102 -4.75 -2.95 34.13
C THR A 102 -5.97 -3.22 35.03
N PRO A 103 -6.30 -2.39 36.05
CA PRO A 103 -7.44 -2.66 36.90
C PRO A 103 -8.79 -2.69 36.18
N VAL A 104 -8.98 -1.82 35.18
CA VAL A 104 -10.19 -1.78 34.35
C VAL A 104 -10.29 -3.03 33.49
N LEU A 105 -9.21 -3.41 32.83
CA LEU A 105 -9.21 -4.56 31.93
C LEU A 105 -9.30 -5.89 32.68
N GLU A 106 -8.67 -6.01 33.85
CA GLU A 106 -8.82 -7.19 34.74
C GLU A 106 -10.28 -7.37 35.17
N GLN A 107 -10.94 -6.29 35.57
CA GLN A 107 -12.34 -6.34 35.97
C GLN A 107 -13.26 -6.75 34.81
N VAL A 108 -13.00 -6.28 33.59
CA VAL A 108 -13.73 -6.68 32.38
C VAL A 108 -13.53 -8.17 32.09
N ILE A 109 -12.29 -8.65 32.18
CA ILE A 109 -11.94 -10.06 31.98
C ILE A 109 -12.69 -10.93 33.00
N GLU A 110 -12.69 -10.52 34.27
CA GLU A 110 -13.39 -11.24 35.34
C GLU A 110 -14.91 -11.24 35.16
N ASN A 111 -15.51 -10.07 34.89
CA ASN A 111 -16.96 -9.93 34.72
C ASN A 111 -17.52 -10.77 33.57
N LEU A 112 -16.78 -10.87 32.47
CA LEU A 112 -17.20 -11.61 31.27
C LEU A 112 -16.61 -13.02 31.20
N ASN A 113 -15.80 -13.44 32.19
CA ASN A 113 -15.06 -14.72 32.20
C ASN A 113 -14.31 -14.96 30.88
N LEU A 114 -13.51 -13.98 30.42
CA LEU A 114 -12.75 -14.06 29.18
C LEU A 114 -11.52 -14.95 29.37
N ASP A 115 -11.25 -15.81 28.40
CA ASP A 115 -10.02 -16.60 28.34
C ASP A 115 -8.92 -15.81 27.56
N THR A 116 -8.50 -14.69 28.13
CA THR A 116 -7.52 -13.79 27.53
C THR A 116 -6.69 -13.08 28.59
N THR A 117 -5.55 -12.56 28.22
CA THR A 117 -4.70 -11.74 29.10
C THR A 117 -5.03 -10.26 28.95
N VAL A 118 -4.61 -9.45 29.95
CA VAL A 118 -4.77 -7.99 29.91
C VAL A 118 -4.08 -7.40 28.69
N GLU A 119 -2.88 -7.87 28.35
CA GLU A 119 -2.10 -7.42 27.22
C GLU A 119 -2.80 -7.73 25.89
N GLU A 120 -3.38 -8.93 25.75
CA GLU A 120 -4.13 -9.31 24.55
C GLU A 120 -5.37 -8.45 24.40
N LEU A 121 -6.16 -8.32 25.47
CA LEU A 121 -7.35 -7.46 25.46
C LEU A 121 -6.98 -5.99 25.13
N LYS A 122 -5.90 -5.48 25.72
CA LYS A 122 -5.41 -4.12 25.46
C LYS A 122 -5.06 -3.88 23.99
N ASN A 123 -4.53 -4.90 23.30
CA ASN A 123 -4.20 -4.84 21.87
C ASN A 123 -5.45 -4.91 20.98
N GLN A 124 -6.54 -5.48 21.45
CA GLN A 124 -7.83 -5.53 20.76
C GLN A 124 -8.62 -4.22 20.88
N ILE A 125 -8.23 -3.32 21.82
CA ILE A 125 -8.92 -2.07 22.09
C ILE A 125 -8.23 -0.91 21.37
N SER A 126 -9.02 -0.17 20.60
CA SER A 126 -8.65 1.13 20.05
C SER A 126 -9.54 2.21 20.64
N ILE A 127 -8.96 3.33 21.07
CA ILE A 127 -9.71 4.48 21.58
C ILE A 127 -9.38 5.67 20.70
N ASN A 128 -10.42 6.34 20.24
CA ASN A 128 -10.33 7.54 19.41
C ASN A 128 -11.08 8.68 20.08
N ASN A 129 -10.52 9.87 20.02
CA ASN A 129 -11.21 11.09 20.40
C ASN A 129 -11.40 11.93 19.14
N PRO A 130 -12.63 12.09 18.62
CA PRO A 130 -12.89 12.99 17.51
C PRO A 130 -12.46 14.42 17.86
N THR A 131 -11.81 15.09 16.93
CA THR A 131 -11.22 16.41 17.13
C THR A 131 -12.23 17.39 17.71
N ASP A 132 -11.80 18.16 18.72
CA ASP A 132 -12.60 19.19 19.41
C ASP A 132 -13.89 18.67 20.07
N THR A 133 -13.91 17.38 20.45
CA THR A 133 -15.04 16.81 21.19
C THR A 133 -14.62 16.27 22.55
N ARG A 134 -15.61 16.10 23.44
CA ARG A 134 -15.47 15.41 24.71
C ARG A 134 -16.01 13.99 24.66
N ILE A 135 -15.99 13.40 23.47
CA ILE A 135 -16.45 12.03 23.21
C ILE A 135 -15.24 11.14 23.07
N LEU A 136 -15.24 10.00 23.71
CA LEU A 136 -14.29 8.93 23.50
C LEU A 136 -15.02 7.75 22.84
N GLU A 137 -14.54 7.38 21.68
CA GLU A 137 -14.99 6.21 20.93
C GLU A 137 -14.10 5.02 21.27
N ILE A 138 -14.65 4.06 21.97
CA ILE A 138 -13.98 2.82 22.34
C ILE A 138 -14.37 1.78 21.31
N THR A 139 -13.39 1.20 20.64
CA THR A 139 -13.59 0.16 19.62
C THR A 139 -12.89 -1.11 20.07
N VAL A 140 -13.59 -2.23 20.05
CA VAL A 140 -13.05 -3.55 20.34
C VAL A 140 -13.12 -4.42 19.07
N GLN A 141 -12.05 -5.16 18.83
CA GLN A 141 -11.94 -6.09 17.71
C GLN A 141 -11.88 -7.52 18.25
N ASP A 142 -12.75 -8.38 17.76
CA ASP A 142 -12.82 -9.80 18.14
C ASP A 142 -13.21 -10.67 16.94
N THR A 143 -12.91 -11.95 17.01
CA THR A 143 -13.34 -12.95 16.01
C THR A 143 -14.83 -13.25 16.08
N ASP A 144 -15.47 -13.00 17.24
CA ASP A 144 -16.92 -13.06 17.44
C ASP A 144 -17.52 -11.67 17.56
N ALA A 145 -18.41 -11.33 16.62
CA ALA A 145 -19.11 -10.04 16.61
C ALA A 145 -19.96 -9.78 17.87
N THR A 146 -20.52 -10.84 18.47
CA THR A 146 -21.32 -10.74 19.70
C THR A 146 -20.42 -10.49 20.90
N MET A 147 -19.26 -11.13 20.95
CA MET A 147 -18.27 -10.93 22.00
C MET A 147 -17.66 -9.53 21.91
N ALA A 148 -17.28 -9.06 20.70
CA ALA A 148 -16.82 -7.69 20.48
C ALA A 148 -17.78 -6.65 21.06
N LYS A 149 -19.10 -6.84 20.87
CA LYS A 149 -20.13 -5.98 21.43
C LYS A 149 -20.16 -6.05 22.96
N LYS A 150 -20.18 -7.25 23.55
CA LYS A 150 -20.23 -7.41 25.01
C LYS A 150 -19.02 -6.79 25.68
N VAL A 151 -17.84 -7.04 25.13
CA VAL A 151 -16.57 -6.51 25.67
C VAL A 151 -16.54 -5.00 25.61
N VAL A 152 -16.92 -4.38 24.48
CA VAL A 152 -16.89 -2.92 24.37
C VAL A 152 -17.88 -2.24 25.31
N ASP A 153 -19.07 -2.82 25.50
CA ASP A 153 -20.08 -2.29 26.41
C ASP A 153 -19.62 -2.42 27.88
N GLU A 154 -19.03 -3.54 28.23
CA GLU A 154 -18.48 -3.77 29.57
C GLU A 154 -17.29 -2.84 29.85
N ILE A 155 -16.38 -2.64 28.90
CA ILE A 155 -15.29 -1.66 29.03
C ILE A 155 -15.86 -0.27 29.28
N ALA A 156 -16.87 0.15 28.53
CA ALA A 156 -17.48 1.46 28.68
C ALA A 156 -18.09 1.64 30.07
N ASN A 157 -18.79 0.62 30.62
CA ASN A 157 -19.39 0.66 31.92
C ASN A 157 -18.35 0.66 33.06
N VAL A 158 -17.46 -0.32 33.07
CA VAL A 158 -16.39 -0.46 34.06
C VAL A 158 -15.49 0.77 34.08
N SER A 159 -15.15 1.30 32.92
CA SER A 159 -14.33 2.51 32.81
C SER A 159 -15.06 3.73 33.37
N SER A 160 -16.36 3.86 33.11
CA SER A 160 -17.17 4.96 33.64
C SER A 160 -17.17 4.97 35.15
N ASP A 161 -17.44 3.81 35.76
CA ASP A 161 -17.48 3.65 37.20
C ASP A 161 -16.10 3.89 37.83
N TYR A 162 -15.05 3.28 37.26
CA TYR A 162 -13.67 3.41 37.72
C TYR A 162 -13.17 4.86 37.66
N ILE A 163 -13.46 5.60 36.59
CA ILE A 163 -13.08 7.01 36.46
C ILE A 163 -13.84 7.86 37.49
N GLY A 164 -15.14 7.62 37.68
CA GLY A 164 -15.95 8.30 38.67
C GLY A 164 -15.37 8.15 40.08
N ASP A 165 -15.06 6.93 40.47
CA ASP A 165 -14.55 6.59 41.80
C ASP A 165 -13.12 7.10 42.03
N LYS A 166 -12.22 6.92 41.06
CA LYS A 166 -10.79 7.24 41.25
C LYS A 166 -10.46 8.71 41.11
N MET A 167 -11.20 9.45 40.29
CA MET A 167 -10.97 10.87 40.07
C MET A 167 -11.92 11.76 40.89
N GLU A 168 -12.87 11.16 41.61
CA GLU A 168 -13.92 11.88 42.37
C GLU A 168 -14.67 12.91 41.50
N VAL A 169 -14.90 12.53 40.23
CA VAL A 169 -15.60 13.34 39.23
C VAL A 169 -16.96 12.73 38.89
N VAL A 170 -17.77 13.47 38.15
CA VAL A 170 -18.99 12.91 37.55
C VAL A 170 -18.61 11.80 36.58
N PRO A 171 -19.09 10.54 36.74
CA PRO A 171 -18.77 9.46 35.83
C PRO A 171 -19.09 9.81 34.38
N PRO A 172 -18.23 9.45 33.41
CA PRO A 172 -18.55 9.60 32.00
C PRO A 172 -19.85 8.88 31.64
N LYS A 173 -20.64 9.44 30.75
CA LYS A 173 -21.91 8.82 30.32
C LYS A 173 -21.72 8.02 29.01
N VAL A 174 -22.15 6.78 29.02
CA VAL A 174 -22.29 6.03 27.78
C VAL A 174 -23.41 6.66 26.95
N ILE A 175 -23.08 7.16 25.77
CA ILE A 175 -24.01 7.81 24.84
C ILE A 175 -24.38 6.91 23.67
N GLU A 176 -23.52 5.99 23.32
CA GLU A 176 -23.77 4.98 22.30
C GLU A 176 -23.23 3.63 22.76
N VAL A 177 -24.08 2.61 22.73
CA VAL A 177 -23.74 1.23 23.05
C VAL A 177 -23.24 0.50 21.81
N GLY A 178 -22.41 -0.52 22.02
CA GLY A 178 -21.86 -1.35 20.95
C GLY A 178 -22.96 -1.99 20.10
N LYS A 179 -22.68 -2.12 18.82
CA LYS A 179 -23.54 -2.80 17.85
C LYS A 179 -22.88 -4.08 17.39
N ILE A 180 -23.68 -5.14 17.20
CA ILE A 180 -23.18 -6.38 16.62
C ILE A 180 -22.78 -6.11 15.17
N ALA A 181 -21.52 -6.30 14.83
CA ALA A 181 -21.03 -6.10 13.49
C ALA A 181 -21.60 -7.16 12.53
N THR A 182 -22.24 -6.72 11.46
CA THR A 182 -22.76 -7.60 10.41
C THR A 182 -21.75 -7.88 9.31
N VAL A 183 -20.69 -7.07 9.25
CA VAL A 183 -19.63 -7.14 8.24
C VAL A 183 -18.28 -7.22 8.94
N ARG A 184 -17.40 -8.08 8.43
CA ARG A 184 -16.02 -8.17 8.94
C ARG A 184 -15.26 -6.87 8.67
N THR A 185 -14.50 -6.42 9.64
CA THR A 185 -13.65 -5.23 9.56
C THR A 185 -12.28 -5.55 9.00
N SER A 186 -11.74 -6.72 9.37
CA SER A 186 -10.40 -7.19 8.94
C SER A 186 -10.44 -8.69 8.66
N PRO A 187 -9.57 -9.21 7.79
CA PRO A 187 -8.74 -8.50 6.82
C PRO A 187 -9.58 -7.91 5.67
N SER A 188 -9.16 -6.76 5.17
CA SER A 188 -9.79 -6.12 4.02
C SER A 188 -9.38 -6.84 2.73
N VAL A 189 -10.25 -7.72 2.21
CA VAL A 189 -10.00 -8.48 0.97
C VAL A 189 -9.62 -7.55 -0.18
N LYS A 190 -10.29 -6.40 -0.31
CA LYS A 190 -10.00 -5.41 -1.36
C LYS A 190 -8.56 -4.89 -1.28
N LYS A 191 -8.08 -4.55 -0.07
CA LYS A 191 -6.69 -4.08 0.13
C LYS A 191 -5.68 -5.16 -0.20
N ASN A 192 -5.93 -6.40 0.21
CA ASN A 192 -5.02 -7.51 -0.03
C ASN A 192 -4.98 -7.92 -1.51
N ILE A 193 -6.12 -7.90 -2.23
CA ILE A 193 -6.17 -8.09 -3.69
C ILE A 193 -5.36 -7.00 -4.38
N MET A 194 -5.52 -5.73 -3.99
CA MET A 194 -4.77 -4.62 -4.59
C MET A 194 -3.27 -4.74 -4.33
N LEU A 195 -2.87 -5.16 -3.13
CA LEU A 195 -1.48 -5.40 -2.79
C LEU A 195 -0.90 -6.58 -3.58
N GLY A 196 -1.63 -7.69 -3.70
CA GLY A 196 -1.23 -8.84 -4.50
C GLY A 196 -1.12 -8.51 -5.99
N PHE A 197 -2.04 -7.71 -6.51
CA PHE A 197 -1.99 -7.20 -7.88
C PHE A 197 -0.73 -6.35 -8.11
N LEU A 198 -0.43 -5.43 -7.21
CA LEU A 198 0.76 -4.56 -7.30
C LEU A 198 2.05 -5.39 -7.23
N LEU A 199 2.13 -6.35 -6.30
CA LEU A 199 3.29 -7.24 -6.18
C LEU A 199 3.48 -8.10 -7.44
N GLY A 200 2.41 -8.68 -7.97
CA GLY A 200 2.46 -9.44 -9.23
C GLY A 200 2.91 -8.60 -10.42
N PHE A 201 2.42 -7.35 -10.49
CA PHE A 201 2.84 -6.39 -11.51
C PHE A 201 4.33 -6.09 -11.43
N VAL A 202 4.82 -5.70 -10.24
CA VAL A 202 6.24 -5.32 -10.03
C VAL A 202 7.16 -6.52 -10.23
N ALA A 203 6.80 -7.70 -9.74
CA ALA A 203 7.60 -8.92 -9.90
C ALA A 203 7.73 -9.31 -11.38
N CYS A 204 6.62 -9.32 -12.12
CA CYS A 204 6.65 -9.67 -13.54
C CYS A 204 7.39 -8.61 -14.37
N ALA A 205 7.17 -7.32 -14.10
CA ALA A 205 7.90 -6.24 -14.77
C ALA A 205 9.41 -6.34 -14.49
N GLY A 206 9.79 -6.59 -13.23
CA GLY A 206 11.19 -6.78 -12.85
C GLY A 206 11.87 -7.95 -13.57
N ILE A 207 11.19 -9.09 -13.64
CA ILE A 207 11.71 -10.25 -14.39
C ILE A 207 11.89 -9.92 -15.87
N ILE A 208 10.93 -9.21 -16.49
CA ILE A 208 11.03 -8.81 -17.90
C ILE A 208 12.19 -7.84 -18.11
N VAL A 209 12.40 -6.90 -17.19
CA VAL A 209 13.51 -5.94 -17.23
C VAL A 209 14.85 -6.68 -17.14
N VAL A 210 15.01 -7.57 -16.15
CA VAL A 210 16.22 -8.37 -16.00
C VAL A 210 16.50 -9.18 -17.26
N TYR A 211 15.46 -9.81 -17.81
CA TYR A 211 15.59 -10.58 -19.03
C TYR A 211 15.96 -9.71 -20.25
N ALA A 212 15.42 -8.49 -20.33
CA ALA A 212 15.74 -7.56 -21.41
C ALA A 212 17.17 -7.03 -21.32
N VAL A 213 17.66 -6.77 -20.11
CA VAL A 213 19.04 -6.31 -19.87
C VAL A 213 20.07 -7.43 -20.12
N MET A 214 19.68 -8.69 -19.89
CA MET A 214 20.54 -9.86 -20.17
C MET A 214 20.48 -10.33 -21.63
N ASP A 215 19.61 -9.76 -22.46
CA ASP A 215 19.46 -10.12 -23.88
C ASP A 215 20.41 -9.31 -24.77
N ASP A 216 21.66 -9.72 -24.85
CA ASP A 216 22.71 -9.11 -25.68
C ASP A 216 22.54 -9.36 -27.20
N THR A 217 21.32 -9.68 -27.63
CA THR A 217 21.08 -10.01 -29.04
C THR A 217 20.97 -8.73 -29.87
N ILE A 218 21.86 -8.59 -30.85
CA ILE A 218 21.83 -7.51 -31.84
C ILE A 218 20.55 -7.64 -32.68
N LYS A 219 19.63 -6.70 -32.61
CA LYS A 219 18.30 -6.73 -33.25
C LYS A 219 18.08 -5.57 -34.21
N THR A 220 18.79 -4.49 -34.05
CA THR A 220 18.60 -3.25 -34.81
C THR A 220 19.83 -2.90 -35.66
N GLU A 221 19.62 -2.07 -36.65
CA GLU A 221 20.72 -1.55 -37.51
C GLU A 221 21.66 -0.67 -36.69
N GLU A 222 21.09 0.05 -35.68
CA GLU A 222 21.82 0.90 -34.75
C GLU A 222 22.74 0.08 -33.84
N ASP A 223 22.32 -1.13 -33.46
CA ASP A 223 23.16 -2.05 -32.67
C ASP A 223 24.40 -2.48 -33.46
N ILE A 224 24.24 -2.78 -34.78
CA ILE A 224 25.35 -3.17 -35.64
C ILE A 224 26.37 -2.05 -35.78
N GLU A 225 25.91 -0.81 -35.97
CA GLU A 225 26.76 0.38 -36.05
C GLU A 225 27.50 0.65 -34.74
N LYS A 226 26.77 0.50 -33.61
CA LYS A 226 27.29 0.73 -32.27
C LYS A 226 28.32 -0.32 -31.82
N TYR A 227 28.06 -1.61 -32.08
CA TYR A 227 28.92 -2.69 -31.59
C TYR A 227 30.01 -3.11 -32.58
N LEU A 228 29.75 -3.02 -33.88
CA LEU A 228 30.70 -3.44 -34.90
C LEU A 228 31.44 -2.26 -35.59
N GLY A 229 30.97 -1.03 -35.37
CA GLY A 229 31.56 0.16 -35.98
C GLY A 229 31.49 0.23 -37.49
N VAL A 230 30.58 -0.53 -38.11
CA VAL A 230 30.38 -0.61 -39.56
C VAL A 230 28.99 -0.14 -39.94
N SER A 231 28.89 0.75 -40.94
CA SER A 231 27.58 1.20 -41.40
C SER A 231 26.84 0.13 -42.19
N VAL A 232 25.55 -0.01 -41.93
CA VAL A 232 24.69 -0.98 -42.61
C VAL A 232 24.35 -0.48 -44.01
N LEU A 233 24.83 -1.17 -45.05
CA LEU A 233 24.64 -0.79 -46.45
C LEU A 233 23.25 -1.14 -46.99
N ALA A 234 22.63 -2.22 -46.50
CA ALA A 234 21.30 -2.63 -46.91
C ALA A 234 20.66 -3.60 -45.92
N LYS A 235 19.33 -3.47 -45.71
CA LYS A 235 18.51 -4.39 -44.93
C LYS A 235 17.67 -5.26 -45.84
N VAL A 236 17.86 -6.55 -45.73
CA VAL A 236 17.05 -7.53 -46.48
C VAL A 236 15.88 -7.99 -45.60
N PRO A 237 14.64 -7.60 -45.90
CA PRO A 237 13.50 -8.02 -45.10
C PRO A 237 13.24 -9.52 -45.22
N ASN A 238 12.93 -10.16 -44.09
CA ASN A 238 12.58 -11.58 -44.09
C ASN A 238 11.25 -11.81 -44.85
N ARG A 239 11.17 -12.84 -45.67
CA ARG A 239 9.98 -13.19 -46.47
C ARG A 239 8.68 -13.29 -45.66
N LYS A 240 8.75 -13.60 -44.36
CA LYS A 240 7.60 -13.66 -43.46
C LYS A 240 6.99 -12.29 -43.18
N ASP A 241 7.77 -11.24 -43.17
CA ASP A 241 7.31 -9.87 -42.91
C ASP A 241 6.54 -9.30 -44.10
N TYR A 242 6.89 -9.70 -45.32
CA TYR A 242 6.19 -9.34 -46.55
C TYR A 242 4.76 -9.91 -46.61
N ILE A 243 4.55 -11.10 -46.08
CA ILE A 243 3.24 -11.79 -46.09
C ILE A 243 2.29 -11.13 -45.04
N ASN A 244 2.81 -10.72 -43.90
CA ASN A 244 2.01 -10.08 -42.85
C ASN A 244 1.59 -8.65 -43.23
N THR A 245 2.45 -7.90 -43.94
CA THR A 245 2.11 -6.54 -44.38
C THR A 245 1.02 -6.52 -45.45
N LYS A 246 0.99 -7.53 -46.34
CA LYS A 246 -0.07 -7.71 -47.35
C LYS A 246 -1.42 -8.10 -46.70
N LYS A 247 -1.40 -8.89 -45.63
CA LYS A 247 -2.64 -9.32 -44.92
C LYS A 247 -3.32 -8.19 -44.17
N ASN A 248 -2.55 -7.21 -43.65
CA ASN A 248 -3.09 -6.03 -43.00
C ASN A 248 -3.61 -4.97 -43.97
N LYS A 249 -3.02 -4.82 -45.17
CA LYS A 249 -3.53 -3.89 -46.21
C LYS A 249 -4.81 -4.37 -46.89
N GLY A 250 -5.09 -5.69 -46.90
CA GLY A 250 -6.30 -6.27 -47.51
C GLY A 250 -7.56 -6.20 -46.60
N ARG A 251 -7.44 -5.79 -45.34
CA ARG A 251 -8.58 -5.70 -44.41
C ARG A 251 -9.14 -4.29 -44.24
N GLY A 252 -8.57 -3.28 -44.91
CA GLY A 252 -8.98 -1.87 -44.81
C GLY A 252 -9.93 -1.37 -45.92
N HIS A 253 -10.41 -2.26 -46.82
CA HIS A 253 -11.39 -1.93 -47.86
C HIS A 253 -12.45 -3.05 -47.93
N ARG A 254 -13.38 -2.99 -46.97
CA ARG A 254 -14.74 -3.51 -47.11
C ARG A 254 -15.65 -2.80 -46.16
#